data_e75af3d53d7b6478120dec4c88399c28
#
_entry.id   e75af3d53d7b6478120dec4c88399c28
#
_cell.length_a   1.000
_cell.length_b   1.000
_cell.length_c   1.000
_cell.angle_alpha   90.00
_cell.angle_beta   90.00
_cell.angle_gamma   90.00
#
_symmetry.space_group_name_H-M   'P 1'
#
loop_
_entity.id
_entity.type
_entity.pdbx_description
1 polymer ?
#
loop_
_entity_poly.entity_id
_entity_poly.type
_entity_poly.pdbx_seq_one_letter_code
_entity_poly.pdbx_strand_id
1 'polypeptide(L)'
;MDLIYDLKMQRSDKETPLKSLYEQFYGRMDSAQKAVWDKFYTPIIDKFYKDDLKGEDLVRWKYQRYMRDYAKTVKSLDDNVGKVLDYLEKEGLLDNTLVVYTSDQGFYMGEHGWFDKRFMYEESMRTPLIMRLPEGFDKRGYIPQLVQNIDYAPTFLELAGVSVPSDIQGVSLLP
;
A
#
# COMPACT_ATOMS: atom_id res chain seq x y z
N MET A 1 -6.83 6.71 15.19
CA MET A 1 -6.00 5.49 15.17
C MET A 1 -6.23 4.70 16.44
N ASP A 2 -6.69 3.51 16.30
CA ASP A 2 -6.96 2.59 17.41
C ASP A 2 -5.70 1.82 17.81
N LEU A 3 -5.45 1.68 19.12
CA LEU A 3 -4.25 1.02 19.61
C LEU A 3 -4.22 -0.48 19.34
N ILE A 4 -5.37 -1.12 19.37
CA ILE A 4 -5.48 -2.58 19.24
C ILE A 4 -5.60 -2.94 17.76
N TYR A 5 -6.55 -2.33 17.07
CA TYR A 5 -6.84 -2.66 15.67
C TYR A 5 -5.74 -2.20 14.71
N ASP A 6 -5.38 -0.90 14.76
CA ASP A 6 -4.41 -0.33 13.82
C ASP A 6 -2.97 -0.63 14.22
N LEU A 7 -2.64 -0.57 15.52
CA LEU A 7 -1.26 -0.65 16.00
C LEU A 7 -0.88 -2.00 16.63
N LYS A 8 -1.83 -2.94 16.74
CA LYS A 8 -1.61 -4.29 17.29
C LYS A 8 -1.06 -4.32 18.73
N MET A 9 -1.50 -3.37 19.56
CA MET A 9 -0.99 -3.16 20.92
C MET A 9 -1.79 -3.90 22.01
N GLN A 10 -2.50 -4.94 21.66
CA GLN A 10 -3.26 -5.73 22.63
C GLN A 10 -2.35 -6.60 23.50
N ARG A 11 -2.64 -6.64 24.81
CA ARG A 11 -2.05 -7.60 25.73
C ARG A 11 -2.97 -8.82 25.84
N SER A 12 -2.37 -10.00 25.77
CA SER A 12 -3.09 -11.29 25.85
C SER A 12 -3.74 -11.55 27.22
N ASP A 13 -3.26 -10.87 28.27
CA ASP A 13 -3.71 -11.01 29.65
C ASP A 13 -4.92 -10.12 30.01
N LYS A 14 -5.38 -9.27 29.08
CA LYS A 14 -6.50 -8.35 29.33
C LYS A 14 -7.71 -8.69 28.48
N GLU A 15 -8.87 -8.82 29.12
CA GLU A 15 -10.14 -8.84 28.42
C GLU A 15 -10.44 -7.46 27.84
N THR A 16 -10.55 -7.41 26.53
CA THR A 16 -10.92 -6.20 25.80
C THR A 16 -12.11 -6.51 24.88
N PRO A 17 -12.97 -5.51 24.58
CA PRO A 17 -14.06 -5.68 23.62
C PRO A 17 -13.60 -6.11 22.21
N LEU A 18 -12.32 -5.94 21.90
CA LEU A 18 -11.72 -6.27 20.62
C LEU A 18 -10.92 -7.59 20.63
N LYS A 19 -11.08 -8.42 21.67
CA LYS A 19 -10.45 -9.75 21.74
C LYS A 19 -10.72 -10.58 20.50
N SER A 20 -11.94 -10.51 19.95
CA SER A 20 -12.30 -11.20 18.72
C SER A 20 -11.47 -10.77 17.49
N LEU A 21 -11.08 -9.51 17.40
CA LEU A 21 -10.24 -9.01 16.28
C LEU A 21 -8.80 -9.50 16.41
N TYR A 22 -8.24 -9.45 17.62
CA TYR A 22 -6.91 -10.01 17.87
C TYR A 22 -6.89 -11.52 17.58
N GLU A 23 -7.89 -12.25 18.02
CA GLU A 23 -8.03 -13.70 17.77
C GLU A 23 -8.20 -14.00 16.28
N GLN A 24 -8.84 -13.14 15.50
CA GLN A 24 -8.98 -13.30 14.07
C GLN A 24 -7.62 -13.22 13.33
N PHE A 25 -6.70 -12.40 13.79
CA PHE A 25 -5.37 -12.29 13.19
C PHE A 25 -4.37 -13.28 13.81
N TYR A 26 -4.15 -13.15 15.10
CA TYR A 26 -3.20 -13.97 15.83
C TYR A 26 -3.64 -15.44 15.94
N GLY A 27 -4.93 -15.68 16.12
CA GLY A 27 -5.49 -17.02 16.20
C GLY A 27 -5.32 -17.86 14.93
N ARG A 28 -5.19 -17.21 13.76
CA ARG A 28 -4.96 -17.87 12.46
C ARG A 28 -3.49 -18.20 12.19
N MET A 29 -2.58 -17.67 12.97
CA MET A 29 -1.16 -17.90 12.84
C MET A 29 -0.80 -19.30 13.33
N ASP A 30 0.11 -19.96 12.61
CA ASP A 30 0.76 -21.17 13.10
C ASP A 30 1.78 -20.86 14.23
N SER A 31 2.40 -21.88 14.79
CA SER A 31 3.34 -21.73 15.91
C SER A 31 4.59 -20.94 15.53
N ALA A 32 5.10 -21.10 14.31
CA ALA A 32 6.28 -20.38 13.84
C ALA A 32 5.97 -18.90 13.62
N GLN A 33 4.82 -18.59 13.01
CA GLN A 33 4.35 -17.23 12.81
C GLN A 33 4.09 -16.53 14.15
N LYS A 34 3.47 -17.22 15.13
CA LYS A 34 3.27 -16.69 16.48
C LYS A 34 4.59 -16.37 17.18
N ALA A 35 5.57 -17.26 17.08
CA ALA A 35 6.88 -17.03 17.68
C ALA A 35 7.57 -15.77 17.11
N VAL A 36 7.49 -15.55 15.80
CA VAL A 36 8.03 -14.34 15.15
C VAL A 36 7.24 -13.10 15.56
N TRP A 37 5.93 -13.19 15.61
CA TRP A 37 5.05 -12.11 16.05
C TRP A 37 5.35 -11.70 17.49
N ASP A 38 5.38 -12.64 18.41
CA ASP A 38 5.63 -12.40 19.84
C ASP A 38 7.02 -11.81 20.06
N LYS A 39 8.03 -12.37 19.41
CA LYS A 39 9.40 -11.84 19.47
C LYS A 39 9.48 -10.37 19.06
N PHE A 40 8.68 -9.96 18.08
CA PHE A 40 8.68 -8.60 17.56
C PHE A 40 7.77 -7.67 18.36
N TYR A 41 6.52 -8.06 18.61
CA TYR A 41 5.52 -7.16 19.17
C TYR A 41 5.55 -7.09 20.70
N THR A 42 5.85 -8.19 21.41
CA THR A 42 5.83 -8.22 22.87
C THR A 42 6.71 -7.14 23.51
N PRO A 43 7.98 -6.95 23.09
CA PRO A 43 8.82 -5.91 23.68
C PRO A 43 8.29 -4.48 23.44
N ILE A 44 7.64 -4.27 22.29
CA ILE A 44 7.04 -2.97 21.94
C ILE A 44 5.81 -2.70 22.80
N ILE A 45 4.96 -3.71 22.98
CA ILE A 45 3.75 -3.65 23.78
C ILE A 45 4.09 -3.41 25.25
N ASP A 46 5.04 -4.16 25.80
CA ASP A 46 5.48 -4.02 27.19
C ASP A 46 6.05 -2.64 27.47
N LYS A 47 6.91 -2.14 26.57
CA LYS A 47 7.46 -0.79 26.68
C LYS A 47 6.37 0.28 26.64
N PHE A 48 5.42 0.18 25.70
CA PHE A 48 4.31 1.13 25.57
C PHE A 48 3.48 1.21 26.86
N TYR A 49 3.11 0.09 27.43
CA TYR A 49 2.32 0.06 28.68
C TYR A 49 3.14 0.49 29.90
N LYS A 50 4.46 0.27 29.88
CA LYS A 50 5.36 0.75 30.93
C LYS A 50 5.53 2.29 30.88
N ASP A 51 5.66 2.85 29.68
CA ASP A 51 5.90 4.29 29.50
C ASP A 51 4.64 5.13 29.82
N ASP A 52 3.44 4.54 29.79
CA ASP A 52 2.13 5.16 30.13
C ASP A 52 1.92 6.56 29.50
N LEU A 53 2.25 6.68 28.21
CA LEU A 53 2.24 7.94 27.48
C LEU A 53 0.86 8.59 27.44
N LYS A 54 0.79 9.94 27.53
CA LYS A 54 -0.43 10.75 27.48
C LYS A 54 -0.27 11.94 26.53
N GLY A 55 -1.40 12.56 26.19
CA GLY A 55 -1.42 13.80 25.40
C GLY A 55 -0.64 13.71 24.09
N GLU A 56 0.18 14.72 23.81
CA GLU A 56 0.97 14.81 22.58
C GLU A 56 1.97 13.66 22.41
N ASP A 57 2.59 13.20 23.49
CA ASP A 57 3.55 12.11 23.43
C ASP A 57 2.90 10.81 22.99
N LEU A 58 1.67 10.55 23.44
CA LEU A 58 0.87 9.40 22.96
C LEU A 58 0.53 9.54 21.49
N VAL A 59 0.12 10.72 21.02
CA VAL A 59 -0.21 10.98 19.61
C VAL A 59 1.02 10.78 18.74
N ARG A 60 2.15 11.37 19.15
CA ARG A 60 3.44 11.24 18.46
C ARG A 60 3.90 9.78 18.39
N TRP A 61 3.77 9.06 19.48
CA TRP A 61 4.14 7.65 19.53
C TRP A 61 3.27 6.80 18.58
N LYS A 62 1.95 7.00 18.59
CA LYS A 62 1.01 6.32 17.69
C LYS A 62 1.37 6.57 16.22
N TYR A 63 1.60 7.82 15.86
CA TYR A 63 1.98 8.20 14.51
C TYR A 63 3.29 7.52 14.07
N GLN A 64 4.33 7.62 14.89
CA GLN A 64 5.63 7.00 14.60
C GLN A 64 5.54 5.47 14.50
N ARG A 65 4.71 4.85 15.33
CA ARG A 65 4.49 3.42 15.28
C ARG A 65 3.80 3.01 13.97
N TYR A 66 2.75 3.69 13.61
CA TYR A 66 2.01 3.47 12.38
C TYR A 66 2.89 3.63 11.14
N MET A 67 3.61 4.74 11.06
CA MET A 67 4.50 5.03 9.94
C MET A 67 5.62 4.01 9.77
N ARG A 68 6.15 3.47 10.86
CA ARG A 68 7.14 2.39 10.79
C ARG A 68 6.57 1.09 10.21
N ASP A 69 5.36 0.74 10.57
CA ASP A 69 4.72 -0.47 10.03
C ASP A 69 4.31 -0.26 8.57
N TYR A 70 3.81 0.91 8.24
CA TYR A 70 3.53 1.30 6.85
C TYR A 70 4.79 1.23 5.98
N ALA A 71 5.88 1.83 6.42
CA ALA A 71 7.16 1.81 5.69
C ALA A 71 7.71 0.40 5.47
N LYS A 72 7.50 -0.53 6.41
CA LYS A 72 7.86 -1.95 6.22
C LYS A 72 7.03 -2.62 5.14
N THR A 73 5.74 -2.29 5.07
CA THR A 73 4.86 -2.79 4.01
C THR A 73 5.31 -2.27 2.65
N VAL A 74 5.61 -0.96 2.56
CA VAL A 74 6.16 -0.35 1.34
C VAL A 74 7.48 -1.01 0.94
N LYS A 75 8.39 -1.25 1.90
CA LYS A 75 9.67 -1.94 1.63
C LYS A 75 9.45 -3.35 1.08
N SER A 76 8.51 -4.10 1.66
CA SER A 76 8.17 -5.44 1.17
C SER A 76 7.58 -5.41 -0.24
N LEU A 77 6.76 -4.42 -0.54
CA LEU A 77 6.21 -4.21 -1.88
C LEU A 77 7.32 -3.91 -2.88
N ASP A 78 8.20 -2.96 -2.56
CA ASP A 78 9.35 -2.57 -3.38
C ASP A 78 10.25 -3.78 -3.73
N ASP A 79 10.60 -4.59 -2.71
CA ASP A 79 11.39 -5.82 -2.90
C ASP A 79 10.70 -6.82 -3.84
N ASN A 80 9.38 -6.93 -3.80
CA ASN A 80 8.65 -7.85 -4.67
C ASN A 80 8.47 -7.31 -6.09
N VAL A 81 8.29 -6.00 -6.25
CA VAL A 81 8.34 -5.36 -7.57
C VAL A 81 9.70 -5.58 -8.22
N GLY A 82 10.80 -5.39 -7.47
CA GLY A 82 12.15 -5.68 -7.93
C GLY A 82 12.29 -7.12 -8.47
N LYS A 83 11.82 -8.11 -7.72
CA LYS A 83 11.87 -9.52 -8.15
C LYS A 83 11.11 -9.78 -9.46
N VAL A 84 9.98 -9.11 -9.67
CA VAL A 84 9.23 -9.23 -10.93
C VAL A 84 10.01 -8.64 -12.09
N LEU A 85 10.62 -7.46 -11.89
CA LEU A 85 11.45 -6.83 -12.91
C LEU A 85 12.68 -7.67 -13.25
N ASP A 86 13.40 -8.17 -12.24
CA ASP A 86 14.55 -9.07 -12.41
C ASP A 86 14.17 -10.34 -13.19
N TYR A 87 12.99 -10.90 -12.90
CA TYR A 87 12.46 -12.06 -13.62
C TYR A 87 12.21 -11.74 -15.10
N LEU A 88 11.53 -10.64 -15.38
CA LEU A 88 11.24 -10.21 -16.76
C LEU A 88 12.53 -9.97 -17.56
N GLU A 89 13.53 -9.35 -16.94
CA GLU A 89 14.84 -9.12 -17.57
C GLU A 89 15.55 -10.45 -17.84
N LYS A 90 15.64 -11.33 -16.84
CA LYS A 90 16.29 -12.64 -16.97
C LYS A 90 15.68 -13.52 -18.05
N GLU A 91 14.37 -13.48 -18.21
CA GLU A 91 13.64 -14.28 -19.23
C GLU A 91 13.60 -13.57 -20.60
N GLY A 92 14.22 -12.40 -20.75
CA GLY A 92 14.20 -11.62 -22.01
C GLY A 92 12.82 -11.10 -22.38
N LEU A 93 11.93 -10.91 -21.41
CA LEU A 93 10.55 -10.47 -21.62
C LEU A 93 10.39 -8.95 -21.43
N LEU A 94 11.34 -8.31 -20.75
CA LEU A 94 11.20 -6.93 -20.27
C LEU A 94 10.99 -5.93 -21.41
N ASP A 95 11.61 -6.13 -22.55
CA ASP A 95 11.54 -5.22 -23.69
C ASP A 95 10.23 -5.35 -24.48
N ASN A 96 9.50 -6.43 -24.29
CA ASN A 96 8.18 -6.63 -24.89
C ASN A 96 7.04 -6.62 -23.84
N THR A 97 7.29 -5.99 -22.68
CA THR A 97 6.33 -5.94 -21.58
C THR A 97 6.04 -4.51 -21.16
N LEU A 98 4.78 -4.11 -21.17
CA LEU A 98 4.32 -2.91 -20.46
C LEU A 98 4.29 -3.21 -18.96
N VAL A 99 5.06 -2.48 -18.18
CA VAL A 99 5.01 -2.54 -16.72
C VAL A 99 4.32 -1.29 -16.20
N VAL A 100 3.25 -1.48 -15.40
CA VAL A 100 2.48 -0.38 -14.82
C VAL A 100 2.50 -0.52 -13.30
N TYR A 101 2.92 0.54 -12.61
CA TYR A 101 2.78 0.67 -11.17
C TYR A 101 1.77 1.78 -10.87
N THR A 102 0.68 1.42 -10.22
CA THR A 102 -0.40 2.34 -9.88
C THR A 102 -1.16 1.86 -8.65
N SER A 103 -2.18 2.62 -8.23
CA SER A 103 -3.11 2.26 -7.16
C SER A 103 -4.54 2.62 -7.58
N ASP A 104 -5.53 1.96 -7.00
CA ASP A 104 -6.95 2.28 -7.16
C ASP A 104 -7.36 3.56 -6.42
N GLN A 105 -6.58 3.97 -5.42
CA GLN A 105 -6.84 5.09 -4.52
C GLN A 105 -5.60 5.59 -3.82
N GLY A 106 -5.67 6.80 -3.27
CA GLY A 106 -4.71 7.31 -2.31
C GLY A 106 -5.02 6.88 -0.86
N PHE A 107 -4.34 7.49 0.12
CA PHE A 107 -4.49 7.15 1.53
C PHE A 107 -4.03 8.28 2.44
N TYR A 108 -4.81 8.60 3.49
CA TYR A 108 -4.40 9.52 4.54
C TYR A 108 -3.46 8.84 5.53
N MET A 109 -2.37 9.48 5.84
CA MET A 109 -1.41 9.01 6.85
C MET A 109 -1.30 9.97 8.04
N GLY A 110 -2.36 10.69 8.34
CA GLY A 110 -2.43 11.67 9.41
C GLY A 110 -2.76 13.09 8.93
N GLU A 111 -2.73 13.33 7.62
CA GLU A 111 -3.14 14.61 7.03
C GLU A 111 -4.59 14.89 7.44
N HIS A 112 -4.89 16.16 7.75
CA HIS A 112 -6.20 16.60 8.27
C HIS A 112 -6.64 15.90 9.57
N GLY A 113 -5.73 15.21 10.27
CA GLY A 113 -6.04 14.37 11.44
C GLY A 113 -6.71 13.03 11.10
N TRP A 114 -6.71 12.63 9.84
CA TRP A 114 -7.37 11.41 9.35
C TRP A 114 -6.40 10.30 8.97
N PHE A 115 -6.93 9.10 8.98
CA PHE A 115 -6.36 7.89 8.39
C PHE A 115 -7.39 7.22 7.49
N ASP A 116 -6.96 6.30 6.59
CA ASP A 116 -7.85 5.68 5.62
C ASP A 116 -8.07 6.58 4.36
N LYS A 117 -9.19 6.49 3.67
CA LYS A 117 -9.41 6.98 2.30
C LYS A 117 -10.83 7.47 2.03
N ARG A 118 -11.54 7.92 3.07
CA ARG A 118 -12.99 8.13 3.03
C ARG A 118 -13.44 9.47 2.47
N PHE A 119 -12.58 10.46 2.40
CA PHE A 119 -12.91 11.81 1.99
C PHE A 119 -12.20 12.20 0.70
N MET A 120 -12.83 13.04 -0.12
CA MET A 120 -12.37 13.42 -1.45
C MET A 120 -11.34 14.57 -1.40
N TYR A 121 -10.20 14.33 -0.78
CA TYR A 121 -9.03 15.21 -0.80
C TYR A 121 -7.91 14.60 -1.64
N GLU A 122 -6.90 15.37 -1.97
CA GLU A 122 -5.75 14.95 -2.77
C GLU A 122 -5.12 13.64 -2.27
N GLU A 123 -4.94 13.51 -0.96
CA GLU A 123 -4.33 12.34 -0.34
C GLU A 123 -5.12 11.05 -0.58
N SER A 124 -6.42 11.16 -0.77
CA SER A 124 -7.31 10.03 -1.06
C SER A 124 -7.50 9.76 -2.55
N MET A 125 -7.50 10.82 -3.37
CA MET A 125 -7.80 10.72 -4.80
C MET A 125 -6.56 10.55 -5.66
N ARG A 126 -5.44 11.16 -5.25
CA ARG A 126 -4.21 11.12 -6.03
C ARG A 126 -3.48 9.79 -5.87
N THR A 127 -3.28 9.11 -6.99
CA THR A 127 -2.54 7.84 -7.06
C THR A 127 -1.26 8.00 -7.86
N PRO A 128 -0.24 7.18 -7.60
CA PRO A 128 0.90 7.11 -8.49
C PRO A 128 0.50 6.47 -9.83
N LEU A 129 1.09 6.93 -10.90
CA LEU A 129 1.08 6.23 -12.18
C LEU A 129 2.49 6.26 -12.76
N ILE A 130 3.13 5.10 -12.81
CA ILE A 130 4.45 4.93 -13.40
C ILE A 130 4.33 3.85 -14.46
N MET A 131 4.73 4.15 -15.69
CA MET A 131 4.71 3.20 -16.81
C MET A 131 6.11 3.02 -17.38
N ARG A 132 6.54 1.77 -17.54
CA ARG A 132 7.63 1.38 -18.40
C ARG A 132 7.04 0.79 -19.67
N LEU A 133 7.17 1.52 -20.75
CA LEU A 133 6.70 1.08 -22.07
C LEU A 133 7.65 0.00 -22.66
N PRO A 134 7.14 -0.88 -23.52
CA PRO A 134 7.96 -1.78 -24.32
C PRO A 134 9.00 -1.03 -25.16
N GLU A 135 9.99 -1.75 -25.66
CA GLU A 135 10.98 -1.18 -26.59
C GLU A 135 10.29 -0.64 -27.85
N GLY A 136 10.82 0.48 -28.40
CA GLY A 136 10.25 1.17 -29.55
C GLY A 136 9.30 2.32 -29.23
N PHE A 137 8.92 2.49 -27.96
CA PHE A 137 8.18 3.65 -27.51
C PHE A 137 9.13 4.68 -26.88
N ASP A 138 9.41 5.75 -27.60
CA ASP A 138 10.45 6.74 -27.24
C ASP A 138 10.01 7.81 -26.23
N LYS A 139 8.94 7.61 -25.48
CA LYS A 139 8.48 8.60 -24.51
C LYS A 139 9.02 8.33 -23.12
N ARG A 140 9.83 9.27 -22.65
CA ARG A 140 10.38 9.27 -21.29
C ARG A 140 10.12 10.62 -20.64
N GLY A 141 9.90 10.61 -19.33
CA GLY A 141 9.78 11.82 -18.53
C GLY A 141 8.45 11.92 -17.80
N TYR A 142 8.23 13.11 -17.25
CA TYR A 142 7.01 13.43 -16.49
C TYR A 142 5.93 13.97 -17.41
N ILE A 143 4.73 13.42 -17.28
CA ILE A 143 3.53 13.84 -18.01
C ILE A 143 2.63 14.57 -17.03
N PRO A 144 2.41 15.89 -17.16
CA PRO A 144 1.62 16.69 -16.20
C PRO A 144 0.11 16.64 -16.45
N GLN A 145 -0.35 15.91 -17.45
CA GLN A 145 -1.77 15.77 -17.77
C GLN A 145 -2.49 15.00 -16.69
N LEU A 146 -3.77 15.35 -16.46
CA LEU A 146 -4.64 14.62 -15.58
C LEU A 146 -5.00 13.27 -16.20
N VAL A 147 -4.79 12.21 -15.44
CA VAL A 147 -5.08 10.82 -15.83
C VAL A 147 -6.02 10.21 -14.79
N GLN A 148 -6.92 9.37 -15.24
CA GLN A 148 -7.87 8.65 -14.38
C GLN A 148 -7.75 7.14 -14.55
N ASN A 149 -8.21 6.38 -13.56
CA ASN A 149 -8.16 4.91 -13.61
C ASN A 149 -8.95 4.33 -14.78
N ILE A 150 -9.98 5.04 -15.28
CA ILE A 150 -10.75 4.62 -16.46
C ILE A 150 -9.95 4.69 -17.77
N ASP A 151 -8.82 5.38 -17.80
CA ASP A 151 -7.97 5.55 -18.98
C ASP A 151 -7.04 4.35 -19.22
N TYR A 152 -6.90 3.45 -18.25
CA TYR A 152 -6.02 2.29 -18.38
C TYR A 152 -6.56 1.28 -19.39
N ALA A 153 -7.85 0.98 -19.34
CA ALA A 153 -8.45 -0.02 -20.22
C ALA A 153 -8.30 0.33 -21.71
N PRO A 154 -8.68 1.55 -22.19
CA PRO A 154 -8.48 1.91 -23.58
C PRO A 154 -7.00 1.97 -23.96
N THR A 155 -6.11 2.39 -23.05
CA THR A 155 -4.66 2.38 -23.28
C THR A 155 -4.12 0.97 -23.54
N PHE A 156 -4.53 -0.01 -22.74
CA PHE A 156 -4.08 -1.40 -22.90
C PHE A 156 -4.63 -2.05 -24.16
N LEU A 157 -5.88 -1.76 -24.51
CA LEU A 157 -6.48 -2.25 -25.74
C LEU A 157 -5.74 -1.70 -26.96
N GLU A 158 -5.47 -0.41 -26.98
CA GLU A 158 -4.74 0.22 -28.10
C GLU A 158 -3.31 -0.32 -28.21
N LEU A 159 -2.59 -0.48 -27.10
CA LEU A 159 -1.24 -1.11 -27.10
C LEU A 159 -1.28 -2.54 -27.63
N ALA A 160 -2.36 -3.27 -27.37
CA ALA A 160 -2.55 -4.64 -27.87
C ALA A 160 -3.02 -4.69 -29.32
N GLY A 161 -3.24 -3.56 -30.01
CA GLY A 161 -3.80 -3.50 -31.34
C GLY A 161 -5.28 -3.91 -31.43
N VAL A 162 -6.00 -3.84 -30.32
CA VAL A 162 -7.43 -4.17 -30.22
C VAL A 162 -8.25 -2.89 -30.26
N SER A 163 -9.33 -2.92 -31.03
CA SER A 163 -10.24 -1.76 -31.11
C SER A 163 -10.88 -1.47 -29.76
N VAL A 164 -10.85 -0.19 -29.34
CA VAL A 164 -11.50 0.26 -28.13
C VAL A 164 -13.00 0.28 -28.33
N PRO A 165 -13.80 -0.42 -27.49
CA PRO A 165 -15.26 -0.36 -27.56
C PRO A 165 -15.79 1.06 -27.33
N SER A 166 -16.87 1.42 -28.05
CA SER A 166 -17.42 2.79 -28.01
C SER A 166 -18.11 3.18 -26.70
N ASP A 167 -18.38 2.22 -25.83
CA ASP A 167 -18.98 2.41 -24.50
C ASP A 167 -17.94 2.64 -23.40
N ILE A 168 -16.66 2.54 -23.70
CA ILE A 168 -15.58 2.91 -22.77
C ILE A 168 -15.52 4.45 -22.68
N GLN A 169 -15.58 4.97 -21.45
CA GLN A 169 -15.59 6.43 -21.18
C GLN A 169 -14.18 7.03 -21.07
N GLY A 170 -13.17 6.21 -20.73
CA GLY A 170 -11.79 6.66 -20.64
C GLY A 170 -11.17 6.95 -22.00
N VAL A 171 -10.02 7.60 -22.00
CA VAL A 171 -9.23 7.90 -23.19
C VAL A 171 -7.87 7.18 -23.11
N SER A 172 -7.33 6.78 -24.26
CA SER A 172 -5.99 6.20 -24.30
C SER A 172 -4.94 7.24 -23.91
N LEU A 173 -3.96 6.80 -23.14
CA LEU A 173 -2.78 7.58 -22.73
C LEU A 173 -1.66 7.55 -23.78
N LEU A 174 -1.83 6.78 -24.82
CA LEU A 174 -0.90 6.78 -25.96
C LEU A 174 -1.01 8.09 -26.74
N PRO A 175 0.09 8.53 -27.34
CA PRO A 175 0.14 9.79 -28.08
C PRO A 175 -0.69 9.77 -29.36
#